data_abcc6e88e142740fcdcac17789a4ecaf
#
_entry.id   abcc6e88e142740fcdcac17789a4ecaf
#
_cell.length_a   1.000
_cell.length_b   1.000
_cell.length_c   1.000
_cell.angle_alpha   90.00
_cell.angle_beta   90.00
_cell.angle_gamma   90.00
#
_symmetry.space_group_name_H-M   'P 1'
#
loop_
_entity.id
_entity.type
_entity.pdbx_description
1 polymer ?
#
loop_
_entity_poly.entity_id
_entity_poly.type
_entity_poly.pdbx_seq_one_letter_code
_entity_poly.pdbx_strand_id
1 'polypeptide(L)'
;MFLNDNEIRHLAVYDGMLSPFESSMVKVIDGVRVLGFGLDTAGYDLRLADGLRVFSDTLNAGEVIDPKNFDERHLADLSANEDGKFLLPPHTTGLA
;
A
#
# COMPACT_ATOMS: atom_id res chain seq x y z
N MET A 1 -11.20 -1.09 19.33
CA MET A 1 -12.54 -1.00 18.71
C MET A 1 -12.37 -0.98 17.21
N PHE A 2 -13.14 -1.78 16.50
CA PHE A 2 -13.15 -1.78 15.05
C PHE A 2 -14.30 -0.92 14.53
N LEU A 3 -14.04 -0.13 13.48
CA LEU A 3 -15.06 0.66 12.82
C LEU A 3 -15.82 -0.20 11.81
N ASN A 4 -17.13 -0.02 11.73
CA ASN A 4 -17.93 -0.60 10.67
C ASN A 4 -17.96 0.31 9.43
N ASP A 5 -18.57 -0.14 8.35
CA ASP A 5 -18.64 0.59 7.09
C ASP A 5 -19.30 1.98 7.22
N ASN A 6 -20.37 2.08 8.00
CA ASN A 6 -21.06 3.36 8.21
C ASN A 6 -20.22 4.36 8.98
N GLU A 7 -19.49 3.90 10.00
CA GLU A 7 -18.58 4.74 10.78
C GLU A 7 -17.39 5.21 9.94
N ILE A 8 -16.81 4.32 9.13
CA ILE A 8 -15.71 4.66 8.21
C ILE A 8 -16.20 5.69 7.19
N ARG A 9 -17.37 5.48 6.60
CA ARG A 9 -17.98 6.42 5.65
C ARG A 9 -18.18 7.79 6.28
N HIS A 10 -18.73 7.84 7.48
CA HIS A 10 -18.97 9.09 8.20
C HIS A 10 -17.66 9.84 8.45
N LEU A 11 -16.66 9.19 8.99
CA LEU A 11 -15.36 9.78 9.27
C LEU A 11 -14.63 10.23 7.99
N ALA A 12 -14.74 9.47 6.92
CA ALA A 12 -14.12 9.83 5.65
C ALA A 12 -14.77 11.06 5.02
N VAL A 13 -16.11 11.11 5.00
CA VAL A 13 -16.87 12.20 4.34
C VAL A 13 -16.83 13.48 5.15
N TYR A 14 -17.04 13.41 6.46
CA TYR A 14 -17.17 14.60 7.30
C TYR A 14 -15.88 15.06 7.97
N ASP A 15 -15.01 14.13 8.32
CA ASP A 15 -13.75 14.44 9.03
C ASP A 15 -12.51 14.30 8.15
N GLY A 16 -12.66 13.87 6.89
CA GLY A 16 -11.56 13.73 5.96
C GLY A 16 -10.55 12.63 6.34
N MET A 17 -11.01 11.61 7.08
CA MET A 17 -10.13 10.53 7.54
C MET A 17 -9.45 9.79 6.38
N LEU A 18 -10.14 9.65 5.25
CA LEU A 18 -9.65 9.03 4.02
C LEU A 18 -9.89 9.95 2.84
N SER A 19 -8.86 10.23 2.05
CA SER A 19 -8.97 11.06 0.84
C SER A 19 -7.96 10.62 -0.20
N PRO A 20 -8.38 10.38 -1.45
CA PRO A 20 -9.77 10.30 -1.92
C PRO A 20 -10.50 9.09 -1.35
N PHE A 21 -11.81 9.22 -1.13
CA PHE A 21 -12.64 8.17 -0.54
C PHE A 21 -13.50 7.50 -1.61
N GLU A 22 -13.44 6.17 -1.68
CA GLU A 22 -14.31 5.35 -2.52
C GLU A 22 -15.35 4.64 -1.66
N SER A 23 -16.61 4.91 -1.92
CA SER A 23 -17.73 4.43 -1.11
C SER A 23 -18.07 2.95 -1.32
N SER A 24 -17.42 2.29 -2.28
CA SER A 24 -17.57 0.88 -2.57
C SER A 24 -16.27 0.30 -3.10
N MET A 25 -16.16 -1.03 -3.09
CA MET A 25 -14.96 -1.70 -3.60
C MET A 25 -14.82 -1.55 -5.11
N VAL A 26 -13.70 -0.98 -5.56
CA VAL A 26 -13.35 -0.81 -6.97
C VAL A 26 -12.37 -1.91 -7.35
N LYS A 27 -12.71 -2.72 -8.35
CA LYS A 27 -11.87 -3.83 -8.86
C LYS A 27 -11.56 -3.72 -10.34
N VAL A 28 -12.23 -2.80 -11.04
CA VAL A 28 -12.07 -2.59 -12.48
C VAL A 28 -12.11 -1.09 -12.76
N ILE A 29 -11.17 -0.60 -13.56
CA ILE A 29 -11.13 0.78 -14.05
C ILE A 29 -10.98 0.71 -15.58
N ASP A 30 -11.90 1.35 -16.31
CA ASP A 30 -11.91 1.40 -17.78
C ASP A 30 -11.78 0.00 -18.43
N GLY A 31 -12.44 -0.99 -17.85
CA GLY A 31 -12.41 -2.37 -18.35
C GLY A 31 -11.19 -3.19 -17.94
N VAL A 32 -10.22 -2.58 -17.24
CA VAL A 32 -9.00 -3.25 -16.80
C VAL A 32 -9.12 -3.62 -15.32
N ARG A 33 -8.78 -4.86 -14.99
CA ARG A 33 -8.74 -5.32 -13.59
C ARG A 33 -7.58 -4.65 -12.85
N VAL A 34 -7.89 -4.12 -11.68
CA VAL A 34 -6.90 -3.46 -10.81
C VAL A 34 -6.86 -4.16 -9.44
N LEU A 35 -5.82 -3.87 -8.68
CA LEU A 35 -5.80 -4.25 -7.27
C LEU A 35 -6.95 -3.53 -6.57
N GLY A 36 -7.83 -4.29 -5.92
CA GLY A 36 -9.05 -3.74 -5.31
C GLY A 36 -8.76 -2.71 -4.24
N PHE A 37 -9.55 -1.64 -4.23
CA PHE A 37 -9.50 -0.60 -3.20
C PHE A 37 -10.90 -0.06 -2.93
N GLY A 38 -11.10 0.53 -1.75
CA GLY A 38 -12.38 1.11 -1.37
C GLY A 38 -12.95 0.56 -0.07
N LEU A 39 -14.18 0.95 0.22
CA LEU A 39 -14.88 0.59 1.46
C LEU A 39 -15.36 -0.86 1.43
N ASP A 40 -15.03 -1.59 2.49
CA ASP A 40 -15.55 -2.93 2.78
C ASP A 40 -16.38 -2.88 4.07
N THR A 41 -16.89 -4.02 4.52
CA THR A 41 -17.83 -4.14 5.66
C THR A 41 -17.26 -3.69 7.00
N ALA A 42 -15.98 -3.90 7.24
CA ALA A 42 -15.32 -3.55 8.50
C ALA A 42 -13.90 -3.04 8.27
N GLY A 43 -13.64 -2.42 7.13
CA GLY A 43 -12.33 -1.93 6.78
C GLY A 43 -12.35 -1.12 5.50
N TYR A 44 -11.18 -0.64 5.12
CA TYR A 44 -10.97 0.10 3.88
C TYR A 44 -9.68 -0.35 3.23
N ASP A 45 -9.76 -0.79 1.99
CA ASP A 45 -8.59 -1.17 1.21
C ASP A 45 -7.97 0.08 0.59
N LEU A 46 -6.79 0.43 1.06
CA LEU A 46 -6.08 1.63 0.60
C LEU A 46 -5.55 1.45 -0.82
N ARG A 47 -5.59 2.53 -1.59
CA ARG A 47 -4.96 2.59 -2.90
C ARG A 47 -3.46 2.81 -2.72
N LEU A 48 -2.65 2.09 -3.50
CA LEU A 48 -1.21 2.29 -3.52
C LEU A 48 -0.86 3.62 -4.21
N ALA A 49 0.05 4.38 -3.61
CA ALA A 49 0.67 5.53 -4.25
C ALA A 49 1.77 5.09 -5.23
N ASP A 50 2.38 6.05 -5.92
CA ASP A 50 3.40 5.77 -6.94
C ASP A 50 4.77 5.35 -6.38
N GLY A 51 4.92 5.32 -5.05
CA GLY A 51 6.16 4.94 -4.39
C GLY A 51 6.08 3.56 -3.75
N LEU A 52 7.05 2.73 -4.02
CA LEU A 52 7.24 1.44 -3.37
C LEU A 52 8.70 1.30 -2.97
N ARG A 53 8.96 0.93 -1.72
CA ARG A 53 10.30 0.63 -1.24
C ARG A 53 10.43 -0.86 -0.97
N VAL A 54 11.52 -1.46 -1.37
CA VAL A 54 11.79 -2.88 -1.17
C VAL A 54 13.05 -3.07 -0.35
N PHE A 55 13.10 -4.15 0.44
CA PHE A 55 14.34 -4.52 1.10
C PHE A 55 15.37 -4.95 0.05
N SER A 56 16.52 -4.29 0.06
CA SER A 56 17.53 -4.50 -0.97
C SER A 56 18.27 -5.84 -0.79
N ASP A 57 18.76 -6.37 -1.89
CA ASP A 57 19.58 -7.61 -1.91
C ASP A 57 20.95 -7.45 -1.25
N THR A 58 21.26 -6.23 -0.79
CA THR A 58 22.52 -5.97 -0.07
C THR A 58 22.49 -6.45 1.38
N LEU A 59 21.35 -6.93 1.86
CA LEU A 59 21.27 -7.64 3.14
C LEU A 59 22.00 -8.97 3.03
N ASN A 60 23.22 -9.01 3.54
CA ASN A 60 23.99 -10.24 3.61
C ASN A 60 23.53 -11.14 4.76
N ALA A 61 23.77 -12.43 4.62
CA ALA A 61 23.49 -13.38 5.70
C ALA A 61 24.23 -12.95 6.99
N GLY A 62 23.47 -12.79 8.08
CA GLY A 62 23.99 -12.33 9.36
C GLY A 62 23.88 -10.84 9.63
N GLU A 63 23.47 -10.01 8.65
CA GLU A 63 23.13 -8.62 8.92
C GLU A 63 21.82 -8.54 9.68
N VAL A 64 21.78 -7.64 10.67
CA VAL A 64 20.61 -7.41 11.53
C VAL A 64 20.03 -6.04 11.20
N ILE A 65 18.72 -6.01 10.98
CA ILE A 65 17.97 -4.76 10.87
C ILE A 65 17.67 -4.29 12.29
N ASP A 66 18.29 -3.18 12.70
CA ASP A 66 18.04 -2.58 14.00
C ASP A 66 16.97 -1.48 13.85
N PRO A 67 15.76 -1.68 14.41
CA PRO A 67 14.70 -0.68 14.29
C PRO A 67 14.99 0.62 15.06
N LYS A 68 15.93 0.60 15.99
CA LYS A 68 16.34 1.81 16.72
C LYS A 68 17.41 2.61 16.00
N ASN A 69 18.10 1.97 15.08
CA ASN A 69 19.17 2.59 14.29
C ASN A 69 19.10 1.99 12.87
N PHE A 70 18.01 2.29 12.17
CA PHE A 70 17.76 1.72 10.86
C PHE A 70 18.72 2.30 9.80
N ASP A 71 19.35 1.42 9.04
CA ASP A 71 20.22 1.81 7.93
C ASP A 71 19.42 1.87 6.63
N GLU A 72 19.31 3.06 6.05
CA GLU A 72 18.57 3.30 4.82
C GLU A 72 19.10 2.50 3.62
N ARG A 73 20.32 1.98 3.69
CA ARG A 73 20.87 1.09 2.66
C ARG A 73 20.08 -0.21 2.50
N HIS A 74 19.32 -0.61 3.53
CA HIS A 74 18.49 -1.81 3.48
C HIS A 74 17.24 -1.64 2.64
N LEU A 75 16.89 -0.41 2.25
CA LEU A 75 15.73 -0.12 1.40
C LEU A 75 16.17 0.48 0.07
N ALA A 76 15.54 0.02 -0.99
CA ALA A 76 15.70 0.57 -2.32
C ALA A 76 14.36 1.06 -2.86
N ASP A 77 14.34 2.18 -3.56
CA ASP A 77 13.14 2.69 -4.19
C ASP A 77 12.86 1.91 -5.48
N LEU A 78 11.63 1.45 -5.63
CA LEU A 78 11.16 0.77 -6.82
C LEU A 78 10.20 1.70 -7.56
N SER A 79 10.47 1.92 -8.85
CA SER A 79 9.63 2.73 -9.71
C SER A 79 8.68 1.87 -10.54
N ALA A 80 7.50 2.40 -10.84
CA ALA A 80 6.59 1.77 -11.77
C ALA A 80 7.19 1.77 -13.18
N ASN A 81 6.87 0.75 -13.97
CA ASN A 81 7.23 0.69 -15.38
C ASN A 81 6.32 1.63 -16.22
N GLU A 82 6.50 1.64 -17.55
CA GLU A 82 5.73 2.49 -18.47
C GLU A 82 4.22 2.22 -18.40
N ASP A 83 3.82 1.00 -18.03
CA ASP A 83 2.42 0.60 -17.84
C ASP A 83 1.87 0.96 -16.45
N GLY A 84 2.62 1.65 -15.62
CA GLY A 84 2.23 1.98 -14.25
C GLY A 84 2.24 0.81 -13.29
N LYS A 85 2.99 -0.25 -13.60
CA LYS A 85 3.06 -1.47 -12.79
C LYS A 85 4.40 -1.58 -12.07
N PHE A 86 4.34 -2.07 -10.83
CA PHE A 86 5.52 -2.44 -10.07
C PHE A 86 5.81 -3.94 -10.25
N LEU A 87 7.04 -4.26 -10.57
CA LEU A 87 7.49 -5.64 -10.59
C LEU A 87 8.16 -5.97 -9.24
N LEU A 88 7.46 -6.73 -8.40
CA LEU A 88 8.00 -7.19 -7.13
C LEU A 88 8.65 -8.56 -7.33
N PRO A 89 9.99 -8.70 -7.18
CA PRO A 89 10.66 -9.99 -7.33
C PRO A 89 10.18 -11.01 -6.29
N PRO A 90 10.33 -12.33 -6.55
CA PRO A 90 10.01 -13.34 -5.54
C PRO A 90 10.89 -13.19 -4.30
N HIS A 91 10.37 -13.64 -3.16
CA HIS A 91 11.06 -13.57 -1.86
C HIS A 91 11.46 -12.15 -1.43
N THR A 92 10.71 -11.15 -1.87
CA THR A 92 10.97 -9.74 -1.58
C THR A 92 9.79 -9.12 -0.83
N THR A 93 10.08 -8.34 0.20
CA THR A 93 9.07 -7.57 0.95
C THR A 93 9.12 -6.12 0.52
N GLY A 94 7.96 -5.57 0.19
CA GLY A 94 7.80 -4.17 -0.18
C GLY A 94 7.04 -3.36 0.86
N LEU A 95 7.38 -2.08 0.96
CA LEU A 95 6.69 -1.08 1.76
C LEU A 95 6.08 -0.04 0.83
N ALA A 96 4.78 0.12 0.91
CA ALA A 96 4.01 1.01 0.06
C ALA A 96 3.36 2.14 0.87
#